data_a923cc4493ad85e2567959cb14c9048e
#
_entry.id   a923cc4493ad85e2567959cb14c9048e
#
_cell.length_a   1.000
_cell.length_b   1.000
_cell.length_c   1.000
_cell.angle_alpha   90.00
_cell.angle_beta   90.00
_cell.angle_gamma   90.00
#
_symmetry.space_group_name_H-M   'P 1'
#
loop_
_entity.id
_entity.type
_entity.pdbx_description
1 polymer ?
#
loop_
_entity_poly.entity_id
_entity_poly.type
_entity_poly.pdbx_seq_one_letter_code
_entity_poly.pdbx_strand_id
1 'polypeptide(L)'
;MLGRYLMPGDSAGILRWLRDEAPRDARAYVVSQDMIVYGGLVGSRIPGITRAQAYTRLQDLAAIRASRPNAPFAVFGTVMRLAPTGVPKIGSAASFPFAGGDVWGPIQQYANLPDPPQTDEQRAFAAKLRAQLGPALDAYLATRARDRDVDLFSLRVAAEGGFDRVVLGQDDAGPVGLHLRDLAALRAFASHWLPASRASIEPGADELGMVLLAAALAREARFAPRVAVVYSRPDGGSVNDPLEFAPISTTINDIIRSCGGVQALTGQRADIRLYVRVPNTAPGDETTFADALARDAQGIGAMSPPPLTAVADLSFLAPDDYAQQRQLTEDLIARRVAGRVGSFASWNTVANTVGTALPEAIAVLAGRRLGTYDARAHATF
;
A
#
# COMPACT_ATOMS: atom_id res chain seq x y z
N MET A 1 -17.10 -10.51 11.84
CA MET A 1 -16.23 -10.86 10.71
C MET A 1 -14.82 -10.31 10.85
N LEU A 2 -14.64 -9.05 11.23
CA LEU A 2 -13.30 -8.46 11.41
C LEU A 2 -12.62 -8.98 12.68
N GLY A 3 -11.29 -9.11 12.63
CA GLY A 3 -10.48 -9.47 13.78
C GLY A 3 -10.26 -8.29 14.74
N ARG A 4 -9.59 -8.57 15.84
CA ARG A 4 -9.16 -7.56 16.79
C ARG A 4 -7.71 -7.83 17.18
N TYR A 5 -6.80 -7.07 16.61
CA TYR A 5 -5.35 -7.18 16.81
C TYR A 5 -4.84 -8.63 16.58
N LEU A 6 -4.41 -9.36 17.61
CA LEU A 6 -3.94 -10.76 17.49
C LEU A 6 -5.08 -11.78 17.34
N MET A 7 -6.32 -11.40 17.57
CA MET A 7 -7.48 -12.27 17.33
C MET A 7 -7.86 -12.17 15.86
N PRO A 8 -7.70 -13.24 15.06
CA PRO A 8 -8.02 -13.21 13.64
C PRO A 8 -9.52 -13.01 13.41
N GLY A 9 -9.83 -12.41 12.27
CA GLY A 9 -11.19 -12.32 11.75
C GLY A 9 -11.72 -13.70 11.30
N ASP A 10 -13.02 -13.77 11.04
CA ASP A 10 -13.69 -14.98 10.58
C ASP A 10 -13.53 -15.16 9.05
N SER A 11 -12.39 -15.69 8.63
CA SER A 11 -12.10 -15.98 7.21
C SER A 11 -13.17 -16.88 6.57
N ALA A 12 -13.65 -17.87 7.29
CA ALA A 12 -14.68 -18.81 6.78
C ALA A 12 -16.02 -18.09 6.62
N GLY A 13 -16.39 -17.21 7.56
CA GLY A 13 -17.59 -16.38 7.47
C GLY A 13 -17.53 -15.40 6.29
N ILE A 14 -16.35 -14.80 6.03
CA ILE A 14 -16.17 -13.91 4.88
C ILE A 14 -16.32 -14.68 3.56
N LEU A 15 -15.71 -15.86 3.42
CA LEU A 15 -15.87 -16.70 2.23
C LEU A 15 -17.32 -17.15 2.01
N ARG A 16 -18.04 -17.53 3.09
CA ARG A 16 -19.47 -17.85 3.01
C ARG A 16 -20.26 -16.63 2.53
N TRP A 17 -20.06 -15.47 3.14
CA TRP A 17 -20.73 -14.24 2.74
C TRP A 17 -20.46 -13.89 1.28
N LEU A 18 -19.20 -13.96 0.84
CA LEU A 18 -18.83 -13.72 -0.55
C LEU A 18 -19.56 -14.69 -1.50
N ARG A 19 -19.71 -15.95 -1.14
CA ARG A 19 -20.34 -16.97 -1.97
C ARG A 19 -21.87 -16.81 -2.01
N ASP A 20 -22.49 -16.60 -0.86
CA ASP A 20 -23.92 -16.80 -0.67
C ASP A 20 -24.70 -15.49 -0.64
N GLU A 21 -24.12 -14.40 -0.13
CA GLU A 21 -24.83 -13.14 0.19
C GLU A 21 -24.34 -11.93 -0.58
N ALA A 22 -23.05 -11.88 -0.98
CA ALA A 22 -22.50 -10.72 -1.67
C ALA A 22 -23.24 -10.43 -2.98
N PRO A 23 -23.53 -9.13 -3.31
CA PRO A 23 -24.33 -8.75 -4.48
C PRO A 23 -23.78 -9.36 -5.77
N ARG A 24 -24.60 -10.09 -6.51
CA ARG A 24 -24.19 -10.75 -7.76
C ARG A 24 -24.06 -9.77 -8.94
N ASP A 25 -24.67 -8.61 -8.84
CA ASP A 25 -24.61 -7.50 -9.78
C ASP A 25 -23.48 -6.49 -9.47
N ALA A 26 -22.63 -6.80 -8.49
CA ALA A 26 -21.45 -5.99 -8.19
C ALA A 26 -20.56 -5.82 -9.43
N ARG A 27 -20.09 -4.60 -9.66
CA ARG A 27 -19.25 -4.25 -10.81
C ARG A 27 -17.79 -4.67 -10.67
N ALA A 28 -17.34 -4.89 -9.44
CA ALA A 28 -16.03 -5.41 -9.10
C ALA A 28 -16.02 -5.96 -7.67
N TYR A 29 -15.09 -6.85 -7.38
CA TYR A 29 -14.76 -7.29 -6.03
C TYR A 29 -13.30 -6.92 -5.74
N VAL A 30 -13.06 -6.22 -4.64
CA VAL A 30 -11.73 -5.92 -4.10
C VAL A 30 -11.58 -6.70 -2.80
N VAL A 31 -10.65 -7.64 -2.78
CA VAL A 31 -10.57 -8.65 -1.71
C VAL A 31 -9.18 -8.66 -1.09
N SER A 32 -9.12 -8.52 0.24
CA SER A 32 -7.87 -8.71 0.98
C SER A 32 -7.55 -10.19 1.12
N GLN A 33 -6.42 -10.61 0.55
CA GLN A 33 -5.84 -11.94 0.74
C GLN A 33 -5.63 -12.23 2.22
N ASP A 34 -5.06 -11.27 2.95
CA ASP A 34 -4.72 -11.46 4.36
C ASP A 34 -5.97 -11.69 5.22
N MET A 35 -7.09 -11.02 4.91
CA MET A 35 -8.37 -11.29 5.58
C MET A 35 -8.91 -12.68 5.27
N ILE A 36 -8.83 -13.09 4.00
CA ILE A 36 -9.32 -14.43 3.57
C ILE A 36 -8.44 -15.54 4.13
N VAL A 37 -7.12 -15.36 4.09
CA VAL A 37 -6.18 -16.42 4.46
C VAL A 37 -5.95 -16.47 5.97
N TYR A 38 -5.67 -15.34 6.59
CA TYR A 38 -5.18 -15.27 7.97
C TYR A 38 -6.16 -14.60 8.94
N GLY A 39 -7.23 -14.02 8.44
CA GLY A 39 -8.15 -13.22 9.22
C GLY A 39 -7.65 -11.77 9.47
N GLY A 40 -6.66 -11.33 8.71
CA GLY A 40 -6.14 -9.97 8.71
C GLY A 40 -4.63 -9.88 8.60
N LEU A 41 -4.13 -8.66 8.35
CA LEU A 41 -2.72 -8.33 8.17
C LEU A 41 -1.84 -8.79 9.36
N VAL A 42 -2.28 -8.56 10.60
CA VAL A 42 -1.53 -9.02 11.78
C VAL A 42 -1.48 -10.55 11.85
N GLY A 43 -2.54 -11.22 11.41
CA GLY A 43 -2.62 -12.68 11.35
C GLY A 43 -1.61 -13.30 10.37
N SER A 44 -1.26 -12.60 9.28
CA SER A 44 -0.25 -13.07 8.33
C SER A 44 1.13 -13.16 8.98
N ARG A 45 1.45 -12.24 9.86
CA ARG A 45 2.78 -12.06 10.48
C ARG A 45 3.06 -12.98 11.66
N ILE A 46 2.14 -13.89 12.01
CA ILE A 46 2.26 -14.80 13.15
C ILE A 46 2.06 -16.27 12.73
N PRO A 47 2.62 -17.25 13.47
CA PRO A 47 2.33 -18.67 13.25
C PRO A 47 0.85 -18.99 13.45
N GLY A 48 0.38 -20.07 12.89
CA GLY A 48 -0.99 -20.59 13.10
C GLY A 48 -1.56 -21.24 11.84
N ILE A 49 -1.84 -20.45 10.81
CA ILE A 49 -2.36 -20.97 9.54
C ILE A 49 -1.25 -21.67 8.76
N THR A 50 -1.49 -22.90 8.33
CA THR A 50 -0.57 -23.66 7.48
C THR A 50 -0.69 -23.27 6.01
N ARG A 51 0.36 -23.57 5.20
CA ARG A 51 0.30 -23.38 3.73
C ARG A 51 -0.89 -24.07 3.09
N ALA A 52 -1.17 -25.32 3.50
CA ALA A 52 -2.30 -26.08 2.96
C ALA A 52 -3.64 -25.38 3.22
N GLN A 53 -3.87 -24.93 4.45
CA GLN A 53 -5.08 -24.15 4.78
C GLN A 53 -5.17 -22.85 3.99
N ALA A 54 -4.05 -22.13 3.84
CA ALA A 54 -3.98 -20.91 3.05
C ALA A 54 -4.34 -21.15 1.58
N TYR A 55 -3.75 -22.18 0.98
CA TYR A 55 -4.01 -22.53 -0.42
C TYR A 55 -5.48 -22.93 -0.64
N THR A 56 -6.05 -23.75 0.26
CA THR A 56 -7.48 -24.10 0.19
C THR A 56 -8.36 -22.86 0.19
N ARG A 57 -8.11 -21.89 1.08
CA ARG A 57 -8.89 -20.64 1.14
C ARG A 57 -8.78 -19.80 -0.13
N LEU A 58 -7.59 -19.73 -0.76
CA LEU A 58 -7.40 -19.05 -2.03
C LEU A 58 -8.08 -19.79 -3.19
N GLN A 59 -8.08 -21.12 -3.17
CA GLN A 59 -8.83 -21.92 -4.15
C GLN A 59 -10.33 -21.72 -3.99
N ASP A 60 -10.86 -21.67 -2.77
CA ASP A 60 -12.26 -21.33 -2.49
C ASP A 60 -12.63 -19.95 -3.03
N LEU A 61 -11.75 -18.96 -2.84
CA LEU A 61 -11.95 -17.62 -3.39
C LEU A 61 -11.97 -17.64 -4.94
N ALA A 62 -11.07 -18.39 -5.57
CA ALA A 62 -11.02 -18.56 -7.02
C ALA A 62 -12.30 -19.25 -7.55
N ALA A 63 -12.81 -20.24 -6.83
CA ALA A 63 -14.09 -20.89 -7.17
C ALA A 63 -15.28 -19.90 -7.07
N ILE A 64 -15.29 -19.03 -6.06
CA ILE A 64 -16.28 -17.96 -5.94
C ILE A 64 -16.18 -17.01 -7.15
N ARG A 65 -14.97 -16.59 -7.53
CA ARG A 65 -14.74 -15.77 -8.74
C ARG A 65 -15.26 -16.46 -9.98
N ALA A 66 -14.99 -17.74 -10.18
CA ALA A 66 -15.46 -18.50 -11.33
C ALA A 66 -17.01 -18.51 -11.45
N SER A 67 -17.73 -18.44 -10.34
CA SER A 67 -19.18 -18.33 -10.31
C SER A 67 -19.72 -16.93 -10.66
N ARG A 68 -18.82 -15.94 -10.87
CA ARG A 68 -19.15 -14.52 -11.12
C ARG A 68 -18.35 -13.96 -12.30
N PRO A 69 -18.52 -14.51 -13.52
CA PRO A 69 -17.65 -14.21 -14.66
C PRO A 69 -17.69 -12.74 -15.11
N ASN A 70 -18.79 -12.03 -14.80
CA ASN A 70 -19.02 -10.66 -15.26
C ASN A 70 -18.42 -9.59 -14.34
N ALA A 71 -17.95 -9.95 -13.14
CA ALA A 71 -17.35 -9.03 -12.19
C ALA A 71 -15.89 -9.40 -11.95
N PRO A 72 -14.92 -8.52 -12.22
CA PRO A 72 -13.51 -8.81 -11.94
C PRO A 72 -13.27 -8.87 -10.45
N PHE A 73 -12.37 -9.79 -10.07
CA PHE A 73 -11.81 -9.94 -8.74
C PHE A 73 -10.39 -9.40 -8.72
N ALA A 74 -10.20 -8.29 -8.01
CA ALA A 74 -8.90 -7.75 -7.67
C ALA A 74 -8.55 -8.18 -6.23
N VAL A 75 -7.43 -8.87 -6.08
CA VAL A 75 -6.95 -9.40 -4.80
C VAL A 75 -5.71 -8.62 -4.40
N PHE A 76 -5.61 -8.20 -3.15
CA PHE A 76 -4.41 -7.63 -2.59
C PHE A 76 -3.96 -8.39 -1.35
N GLY A 77 -2.65 -8.47 -1.18
CA GLY A 77 -1.99 -9.09 -0.03
C GLY A 77 -0.72 -8.35 0.31
N THR A 78 -0.09 -8.71 1.42
CA THR A 78 1.10 -8.02 1.91
C THR A 78 2.28 -8.97 2.01
N VAL A 79 3.42 -8.53 1.47
CA VAL A 79 4.72 -9.15 1.74
C VAL A 79 5.14 -8.75 3.14
N MET A 80 5.43 -9.74 3.98
CA MET A 80 5.68 -9.55 5.41
C MET A 80 6.79 -8.53 5.68
N ARG A 81 6.53 -7.57 6.56
CA ARG A 81 7.49 -6.56 7.02
C ARG A 81 8.71 -7.19 7.71
N LEU A 82 9.77 -6.39 7.95
CA LEU A 82 10.98 -6.87 8.62
C LEU A 82 10.83 -6.96 10.13
N ALA A 83 10.14 -6.02 10.75
CA ALA A 83 9.90 -6.04 12.18
C ALA A 83 8.96 -7.20 12.56
N PRO A 84 9.32 -8.05 13.54
CA PRO A 84 8.41 -9.10 13.99
C PRO A 84 7.17 -8.50 14.66
N THR A 85 6.05 -9.22 14.58
CA THR A 85 4.89 -8.86 15.37
C THR A 85 5.15 -9.24 16.82
N GLY A 86 5.22 -8.25 17.70
CA GLY A 86 5.42 -8.42 19.12
C GLY A 86 4.35 -7.70 19.91
N VAL A 87 4.03 -8.22 21.09
CA VAL A 87 3.17 -7.55 22.04
C VAL A 87 4.00 -7.18 23.27
N PRO A 88 4.61 -6.01 23.32
CA PRO A 88 5.49 -5.68 24.43
C PRO A 88 4.74 -5.54 25.71
N LYS A 89 3.65 -5.84 26.08
CA LYS A 89 3.03 -5.66 27.44
C LYS A 89 1.52 -5.93 27.55
N ILE A 90 0.87 -6.51 26.55
CA ILE A 90 -0.55 -6.90 26.73
C ILE A 90 -0.57 -8.37 27.04
N GLY A 91 -0.85 -8.69 28.30
CA GLY A 91 -0.68 -10.00 28.89
C GLY A 91 -1.17 -11.18 28.09
N SER A 92 -0.54 -12.33 28.32
CA SER A 92 -0.94 -13.70 27.94
C SER A 92 -1.18 -14.06 26.46
N ALA A 93 -1.20 -13.12 25.54
CA ALA A 93 -1.47 -13.40 24.13
C ALA A 93 -0.22 -13.76 23.31
N ALA A 94 0.96 -13.68 23.87
CA ALA A 94 2.22 -13.98 23.20
C ALA A 94 2.56 -15.46 23.31
N SER A 95 1.78 -16.31 22.67
CA SER A 95 2.04 -17.77 22.66
C SER A 95 2.94 -18.22 21.49
N PHE A 96 3.53 -17.30 20.74
CA PHE A 96 4.44 -17.66 19.65
C PHE A 96 5.89 -17.24 19.94
N PRO A 97 6.90 -17.98 19.44
CA PRO A 97 8.29 -17.91 19.92
C PRO A 97 8.98 -16.55 19.76
N PHE A 98 8.57 -15.70 18.84
CA PHE A 98 9.21 -14.39 18.58
C PHE A 98 8.42 -13.19 19.11
N ALA A 99 7.48 -13.39 20.02
CA ALA A 99 6.65 -12.33 20.58
C ALA A 99 7.25 -11.65 21.81
N GLY A 100 8.25 -12.23 22.44
CA GLY A 100 8.90 -11.68 23.62
C GLY A 100 9.75 -10.45 23.32
N GLY A 101 9.78 -9.48 24.25
CA GLY A 101 10.53 -8.23 24.08
C GLY A 101 12.05 -8.41 24.00
N ASP A 102 12.58 -9.48 24.57
CA ASP A 102 14.00 -9.86 24.56
C ASP A 102 14.49 -10.42 23.21
N VAL A 103 13.58 -10.99 22.41
CA VAL A 103 13.91 -11.52 21.08
C VAL A 103 13.51 -10.60 19.93
N TRP A 104 12.58 -9.67 20.16
CA TRP A 104 12.02 -8.78 19.13
C TRP A 104 13.10 -7.94 18.43
N GLY A 105 13.89 -7.19 19.21
CA GLY A 105 14.96 -6.34 18.69
C GLY A 105 16.05 -7.12 17.95
N PRO A 106 16.58 -8.22 18.52
CA PRO A 106 17.55 -9.07 17.83
C PRO A 106 17.01 -9.72 16.54
N ILE A 107 15.73 -10.11 16.47
CA ILE A 107 15.11 -10.61 15.22
C ILE A 107 15.03 -9.50 14.18
N GLN A 108 14.62 -8.28 14.58
CA GLN A 108 14.59 -7.14 13.65
C GLN A 108 16.00 -6.80 13.13
N GLN A 109 17.03 -6.84 14.00
CA GLN A 109 18.41 -6.65 13.57
C GLN A 109 18.84 -7.72 12.55
N TYR A 110 18.49 -8.99 12.78
CA TYR A 110 18.75 -10.06 11.82
C TYR A 110 18.03 -9.83 10.50
N ALA A 111 16.75 -9.46 10.55
CA ALA A 111 15.91 -9.25 9.37
C ALA A 111 16.36 -8.06 8.49
N ASN A 112 17.01 -7.05 9.11
CA ASN A 112 17.56 -5.89 8.43
C ASN A 112 18.95 -6.12 7.83
N LEU A 113 19.59 -7.27 8.07
CA LEU A 113 20.84 -7.59 7.40
C LEU A 113 20.64 -7.85 5.91
N PRO A 114 21.64 -7.53 5.06
CA PRO A 114 21.66 -8.01 3.69
C PRO A 114 21.53 -9.54 3.63
N ASP A 115 20.80 -10.06 2.68
CA ASP A 115 20.65 -11.51 2.47
C ASP A 115 21.11 -11.90 1.06
N PRO A 116 22.27 -12.55 0.88
CA PRO A 116 23.21 -12.98 1.93
C PRO A 116 24.01 -11.82 2.53
N PRO A 117 24.54 -11.98 3.78
CA PRO A 117 25.45 -10.99 4.38
C PRO A 117 26.69 -10.76 3.52
N GLN A 118 27.03 -9.49 3.29
CA GLN A 118 28.04 -9.06 2.31
C GLN A 118 29.47 -9.06 2.87
N THR A 119 29.63 -8.71 4.17
CA THR A 119 30.94 -8.60 4.84
C THR A 119 31.15 -9.68 5.90
N ASP A 120 32.41 -9.87 6.34
CA ASP A 120 32.71 -10.82 7.41
C ASP A 120 32.09 -10.40 8.73
N GLU A 121 32.01 -9.11 9.02
CA GLU A 121 31.34 -8.59 10.21
C GLU A 121 29.83 -8.90 10.17
N GLN A 122 29.18 -8.71 9.03
CA GLN A 122 27.77 -9.04 8.88
C GLN A 122 27.52 -10.55 9.01
N ARG A 123 28.41 -11.40 8.46
CA ARG A 123 28.34 -12.86 8.62
C ARG A 123 28.50 -13.28 10.08
N ALA A 124 29.51 -12.73 10.77
CA ALA A 124 29.74 -13.00 12.18
C ALA A 124 28.57 -12.53 13.05
N PHE A 125 28.01 -11.35 12.76
CA PHE A 125 26.87 -10.81 13.48
C PHE A 125 25.60 -11.65 13.24
N ALA A 126 25.32 -12.05 12.01
CA ALA A 126 24.22 -12.95 11.70
C ALA A 126 24.34 -14.30 12.42
N ALA A 127 25.56 -14.88 12.46
CA ALA A 127 25.82 -16.12 13.18
C ALA A 127 25.59 -15.97 14.70
N LYS A 128 26.05 -14.85 15.29
CA LYS A 128 25.82 -14.52 16.70
C LYS A 128 24.32 -14.43 17.01
N LEU A 129 23.57 -13.65 16.20
CA LEU A 129 22.12 -13.50 16.39
C LEU A 129 21.40 -14.85 16.23
N ARG A 130 21.78 -15.68 15.25
CA ARG A 130 21.19 -17.02 15.05
C ARG A 130 21.45 -17.92 16.26
N ALA A 131 22.65 -17.91 16.83
CA ALA A 131 22.98 -18.68 18.04
C ALA A 131 22.19 -18.17 19.26
N GLN A 132 22.01 -16.87 19.40
CA GLN A 132 21.25 -16.25 20.49
C GLN A 132 19.75 -16.55 20.42
N LEU A 133 19.16 -16.45 19.22
CA LEU A 133 17.72 -16.50 19.00
C LEU A 133 17.18 -17.93 18.87
N GLY A 134 17.98 -18.86 18.31
CA GLY A 134 17.60 -20.26 18.15
C GLY A 134 16.20 -20.45 17.55
N PRO A 135 15.30 -21.20 18.25
CA PRO A 135 13.97 -21.51 17.76
C PRO A 135 13.07 -20.29 17.47
N ALA A 136 13.31 -19.15 18.15
CA ALA A 136 12.54 -17.93 17.92
C ALA A 136 12.78 -17.38 16.50
N LEU A 137 14.04 -17.37 16.06
CA LEU A 137 14.41 -16.98 14.70
C LEU A 137 13.87 -17.97 13.67
N ASP A 138 13.95 -19.26 13.94
CA ASP A 138 13.45 -20.30 13.05
C ASP A 138 11.94 -20.17 12.83
N ALA A 139 11.18 -19.89 13.89
CA ALA A 139 9.74 -19.64 13.80
C ALA A 139 9.41 -18.38 13.00
N TYR A 140 10.18 -17.30 13.17
CA TYR A 140 10.03 -16.07 12.39
C TYR A 140 10.29 -16.33 10.89
N LEU A 141 11.40 -16.99 10.57
CA LEU A 141 11.78 -17.32 9.19
C LEU A 141 10.77 -18.28 8.53
N ALA A 142 10.24 -19.24 9.29
CA ALA A 142 9.20 -20.15 8.80
C ALA A 142 7.89 -19.43 8.50
N THR A 143 7.51 -18.47 9.36
CA THR A 143 6.33 -17.62 9.12
C THR A 143 6.49 -16.80 7.84
N ARG A 144 7.65 -16.14 7.69
CA ARG A 144 8.00 -15.37 6.50
C ARG A 144 8.01 -16.22 5.22
N ALA A 145 8.61 -17.42 5.28
CA ALA A 145 8.61 -18.34 4.15
C ALA A 145 7.21 -18.81 3.77
N ARG A 146 6.34 -19.03 4.76
CA ARG A 146 4.92 -19.36 4.51
C ARG A 146 4.22 -18.23 3.76
N ASP A 147 4.38 -16.97 4.21
CA ASP A 147 3.73 -15.81 3.58
C ASP A 147 4.19 -15.67 2.12
N ARG A 148 5.50 -15.69 1.86
CA ARG A 148 6.02 -15.67 0.49
C ARG A 148 5.43 -16.78 -0.37
N ASP A 149 5.32 -18.01 0.15
CA ASP A 149 4.77 -19.14 -0.60
C ASP A 149 3.27 -18.96 -0.90
N VAL A 150 2.52 -18.31 0.00
CA VAL A 150 1.10 -17.96 -0.19
C VAL A 150 0.97 -16.84 -1.24
N ASP A 151 1.82 -15.83 -1.21
CA ASP A 151 1.86 -14.77 -2.21
C ASP A 151 2.17 -15.33 -3.61
N LEU A 152 3.15 -16.24 -3.71
CA LEU A 152 3.45 -16.96 -4.96
C LEU A 152 2.25 -17.78 -5.44
N PHE A 153 1.51 -18.40 -4.51
CA PHE A 153 0.32 -19.16 -4.86
C PHE A 153 -0.81 -18.25 -5.37
N SER A 154 -1.00 -17.08 -4.80
CA SER A 154 -1.95 -16.07 -5.33
C SER A 154 -1.60 -15.63 -6.75
N LEU A 155 -0.32 -15.39 -7.02
CA LEU A 155 0.15 -15.06 -8.38
C LEU A 155 -0.10 -16.23 -9.34
N ARG A 156 0.11 -17.48 -8.90
CA ARG A 156 -0.22 -18.67 -9.68
C ARG A 156 -1.70 -18.75 -9.99
N VAL A 157 -2.57 -18.59 -8.99
CA VAL A 157 -4.03 -18.58 -9.19
C VAL A 157 -4.43 -17.50 -10.20
N ALA A 158 -3.80 -16.32 -10.14
CA ALA A 158 -4.01 -15.29 -11.15
C ALA A 158 -3.54 -15.72 -12.54
N ALA A 159 -2.37 -16.35 -12.67
CA ALA A 159 -1.86 -16.85 -13.95
C ALA A 159 -2.81 -17.89 -14.59
N GLU A 160 -3.43 -18.71 -13.77
CA GLU A 160 -4.43 -19.71 -14.16
C GLU A 160 -5.84 -19.12 -14.40
N GLY A 161 -6.01 -17.80 -14.24
CA GLY A 161 -7.29 -17.10 -14.49
C GLY A 161 -8.26 -17.07 -13.31
N GLY A 162 -7.84 -17.54 -12.14
CA GLY A 162 -8.66 -17.55 -10.92
C GLY A 162 -8.84 -16.16 -10.29
N PHE A 163 -7.93 -15.22 -10.54
CA PHE A 163 -8.06 -13.81 -10.18
C PHE A 163 -7.79 -12.93 -11.40
N ASP A 164 -8.47 -11.79 -11.49
CA ASP A 164 -8.27 -10.86 -12.61
C ASP A 164 -7.06 -9.96 -12.40
N ARG A 165 -6.75 -9.64 -11.13
CA ARG A 165 -5.59 -8.85 -10.73
C ARG A 165 -5.12 -9.24 -9.34
N VAL A 166 -3.80 -9.25 -9.13
CA VAL A 166 -3.16 -9.38 -7.81
C VAL A 166 -2.20 -8.22 -7.58
N VAL A 167 -2.33 -7.54 -6.44
CA VAL A 167 -1.38 -6.52 -5.98
C VAL A 167 -0.80 -6.98 -4.66
N LEU A 168 0.52 -7.09 -4.59
CA LEU A 168 1.25 -7.44 -3.38
C LEU A 168 2.05 -6.23 -2.91
N GLY A 169 1.73 -5.72 -1.74
CA GLY A 169 2.41 -4.59 -1.14
C GLY A 169 3.48 -5.03 -0.15
N GLN A 170 4.68 -4.48 -0.26
CA GLN A 170 5.71 -4.65 0.75
C GLN A 170 5.40 -3.79 1.96
N ASP A 171 5.06 -4.43 3.05
CA ASP A 171 4.80 -3.79 4.34
C ASP A 171 6.12 -3.42 5.04
N ASP A 172 6.20 -2.26 5.66
CA ASP A 172 7.31 -1.66 6.43
C ASP A 172 8.68 -2.34 6.24
N ALA A 173 9.43 -1.92 5.23
CA ALA A 173 10.77 -2.44 4.96
C ALA A 173 11.62 -1.42 4.22
N GLY A 174 12.72 -1.00 4.83
CA GLY A 174 13.69 -0.11 4.22
C GLY A 174 14.43 -0.74 3.03
N PRO A 175 15.48 -0.08 2.52
CA PRO A 175 16.15 -0.51 1.29
C PRO A 175 16.97 -1.80 1.41
N VAL A 176 17.14 -2.34 2.61
CA VAL A 176 17.95 -3.54 2.88
C VAL A 176 17.22 -4.49 3.83
N GLY A 177 17.33 -5.80 3.61
CA GLY A 177 16.78 -6.82 4.49
C GLY A 177 16.27 -8.08 3.78
N LEU A 178 15.74 -9.01 4.57
CA LEU A 178 15.26 -10.32 4.10
C LEU A 178 14.14 -10.21 3.03
N HIS A 179 13.35 -9.15 3.07
CA HIS A 179 12.25 -8.93 2.13
C HIS A 179 12.72 -8.84 0.66
N LEU A 180 13.95 -8.39 0.41
CA LEU A 180 14.47 -8.28 -0.97
C LEU A 180 14.52 -9.63 -1.67
N ARG A 181 14.84 -10.72 -0.95
CA ARG A 181 14.79 -12.07 -1.51
C ARG A 181 13.36 -12.50 -1.83
N ASP A 182 12.42 -12.18 -0.94
CA ASP A 182 11.02 -12.51 -1.17
C ASP A 182 10.46 -11.72 -2.37
N LEU A 183 10.74 -10.41 -2.43
CA LEU A 183 10.39 -9.56 -3.57
C LEU A 183 11.01 -10.07 -4.88
N ALA A 184 12.27 -10.49 -4.86
CA ALA A 184 12.92 -11.04 -6.05
C ALA A 184 12.20 -12.29 -6.58
N ALA A 185 11.82 -13.22 -5.70
CA ALA A 185 11.07 -14.42 -6.06
C ALA A 185 9.68 -14.10 -6.64
N LEU A 186 8.94 -13.19 -5.98
CA LEU A 186 7.62 -12.76 -6.41
C LEU A 186 7.67 -12.04 -7.78
N ARG A 187 8.62 -11.13 -7.95
CA ARG A 187 8.83 -10.39 -9.21
C ARG A 187 9.26 -11.30 -10.35
N ALA A 188 10.14 -12.26 -10.09
CA ALA A 188 10.55 -13.23 -11.09
C ALA A 188 9.36 -14.06 -11.58
N PHE A 189 8.49 -14.52 -10.66
CA PHE A 189 7.29 -15.24 -11.05
C PHE A 189 6.31 -14.33 -11.82
N ALA A 190 5.99 -13.16 -11.28
CA ALA A 190 5.03 -12.24 -11.87
C ALA A 190 5.45 -11.82 -13.28
N SER A 191 6.72 -11.42 -13.48
CA SER A 191 7.22 -10.98 -14.78
C SER A 191 7.25 -12.08 -15.84
N HIS A 192 7.34 -13.34 -15.43
CA HIS A 192 7.34 -14.48 -16.35
C HIS A 192 5.93 -14.91 -16.78
N TRP A 193 4.96 -14.86 -15.86
CA TRP A 193 3.65 -15.47 -16.07
C TRP A 193 2.49 -14.48 -16.22
N LEU A 194 2.67 -13.20 -15.84
CA LEU A 194 1.59 -12.23 -15.78
C LEU A 194 1.99 -10.91 -16.45
N PRO A 195 1.10 -10.30 -17.24
CA PRO A 195 1.32 -8.92 -17.67
C PRO A 195 1.21 -7.96 -16.49
N ALA A 196 1.89 -6.82 -16.56
CA ALA A 196 1.88 -5.80 -15.50
C ALA A 196 0.48 -5.26 -15.16
N SER A 197 -0.49 -5.40 -16.05
CA SER A 197 -1.89 -5.06 -15.79
C SER A 197 -2.59 -6.05 -14.85
N ARG A 198 -2.04 -7.26 -14.67
CA ARG A 198 -2.64 -8.33 -13.86
C ARG A 198 -1.90 -8.61 -12.56
N ALA A 199 -0.64 -8.18 -12.45
CA ALA A 199 0.13 -8.30 -11.21
C ALA A 199 1.04 -7.09 -11.01
N SER A 200 1.11 -6.58 -9.78
CA SER A 200 2.09 -5.60 -9.33
C SER A 200 2.62 -5.97 -7.95
N ILE A 201 3.89 -5.62 -7.71
CA ILE A 201 4.57 -5.78 -6.42
C ILE A 201 5.21 -4.44 -6.11
N GLU A 202 4.65 -3.74 -5.12
CA GLU A 202 4.90 -2.33 -4.86
C GLU A 202 5.13 -2.06 -3.36
N PRO A 203 5.68 -0.91 -2.94
CA PRO A 203 5.68 -0.51 -1.53
C PRO A 203 4.26 -0.31 -1.02
N GLY A 204 4.04 -0.56 0.30
CA GLY A 204 2.79 -0.27 0.98
C GLY A 204 2.02 -1.50 1.44
N ALA A 205 0.96 -1.29 2.17
CA ALA A 205 0.12 -2.35 2.72
C ALA A 205 -1.34 -1.89 2.97
N ASP A 206 -1.53 -0.85 3.78
CA ASP A 206 -2.84 -0.47 4.31
C ASP A 206 -3.74 0.18 3.25
N GLU A 207 -3.16 0.87 2.26
CA GLU A 207 -3.84 1.62 1.20
C GLU A 207 -4.27 0.76 0.01
N LEU A 208 -3.77 -0.46 -0.14
CA LEU A 208 -3.95 -1.29 -1.35
C LEU A 208 -5.42 -1.51 -1.71
N GLY A 209 -6.28 -1.62 -0.70
CA GLY A 209 -7.73 -1.72 -0.92
C GLY A 209 -8.30 -0.48 -1.59
N MET A 210 -7.88 0.72 -1.18
CA MET A 210 -8.30 1.99 -1.78
C MET A 210 -7.77 2.16 -3.20
N VAL A 211 -6.50 1.78 -3.42
CA VAL A 211 -5.85 1.79 -4.75
C VAL A 211 -6.62 0.94 -5.74
N LEU A 212 -6.98 -0.30 -5.38
CA LEU A 212 -7.76 -1.18 -6.24
C LEU A 212 -9.21 -0.73 -6.42
N LEU A 213 -9.81 -0.14 -5.40
CA LEU A 213 -11.15 0.45 -5.50
C LEU A 213 -11.15 1.63 -6.50
N ALA A 214 -10.13 2.50 -6.43
CA ALA A 214 -9.97 3.59 -7.38
C ALA A 214 -9.82 3.08 -8.83
N ALA A 215 -9.04 2.01 -9.03
CA ALA A 215 -8.92 1.38 -10.34
C ALA A 215 -10.26 0.82 -10.86
N ALA A 216 -11.06 0.22 -9.98
CA ALA A 216 -12.38 -0.28 -10.34
C ALA A 216 -13.35 0.87 -10.72
N LEU A 217 -13.32 1.97 -9.97
CA LEU A 217 -14.12 3.17 -10.24
C LEU A 217 -13.69 3.85 -11.54
N ALA A 218 -12.39 4.01 -11.79
CA ALA A 218 -11.87 4.58 -13.03
C ALA A 218 -12.29 3.74 -14.24
N ARG A 219 -12.24 2.42 -14.14
CA ARG A 219 -12.72 1.49 -15.17
C ARG A 219 -14.22 1.61 -15.40
N GLU A 220 -15.04 1.67 -14.35
CA GLU A 220 -16.50 1.85 -14.48
C GLU A 220 -16.82 3.20 -15.14
N ALA A 221 -16.10 4.26 -14.77
CA ALA A 221 -16.23 5.58 -15.38
C ALA A 221 -15.54 5.70 -16.77
N ARG A 222 -14.95 4.61 -17.28
CA ARG A 222 -14.29 4.48 -18.59
C ARG A 222 -13.22 5.53 -18.85
N PHE A 223 -12.32 5.73 -17.89
CA PHE A 223 -11.17 6.62 -18.08
C PHE A 223 -9.92 6.09 -17.40
N ALA A 224 -8.76 6.48 -17.93
CA ALA A 224 -7.47 6.30 -17.30
C ALA A 224 -7.00 7.68 -16.81
N PRO A 225 -6.97 7.94 -15.49
CA PRO A 225 -6.59 9.25 -14.97
C PRO A 225 -5.13 9.58 -15.33
N ARG A 226 -4.91 10.79 -15.87
CA ARG A 226 -3.58 11.34 -16.13
C ARG A 226 -3.15 12.15 -14.93
N VAL A 227 -2.05 11.76 -14.30
CA VAL A 227 -1.57 12.35 -13.05
C VAL A 227 -0.26 13.08 -13.30
N ALA A 228 -0.25 14.41 -13.11
CA ALA A 228 0.98 15.20 -13.06
C ALA A 228 1.43 15.30 -11.60
N VAL A 229 2.70 14.96 -11.33
CA VAL A 229 3.28 15.02 -9.99
C VAL A 229 4.06 16.32 -9.84
N VAL A 230 3.82 17.07 -8.76
CA VAL A 230 4.49 18.32 -8.43
C VAL A 230 5.13 18.15 -7.06
N TYR A 231 6.45 18.15 -7.00
CA TYR A 231 7.19 18.06 -5.74
C TYR A 231 7.44 19.45 -5.15
N SER A 232 7.52 19.54 -3.82
CA SER A 232 7.83 20.79 -3.12
C SER A 232 9.27 21.28 -3.33
N ARG A 233 10.16 20.40 -3.81
CA ARG A 233 11.52 20.74 -4.25
C ARG A 233 11.94 19.87 -5.44
N PRO A 234 12.93 20.31 -6.26
CA PRO A 234 13.27 19.64 -7.53
C PRO A 234 13.70 18.18 -7.39
N ASP A 235 14.41 17.82 -6.33
CA ASP A 235 14.92 16.46 -6.06
C ASP A 235 13.96 15.62 -5.21
N GLY A 236 12.75 16.10 -4.93
CA GLY A 236 11.78 15.45 -4.03
C GLY A 236 11.46 14.02 -4.39
N GLY A 237 11.44 13.69 -5.68
CA GLY A 237 11.21 12.31 -6.13
C GLY A 237 12.32 11.32 -5.80
N SER A 238 13.53 11.79 -5.47
CA SER A 238 14.68 10.97 -5.10
C SER A 238 14.79 10.71 -3.59
N VAL A 239 13.92 11.31 -2.78
CA VAL A 239 13.88 11.09 -1.33
C VAL A 239 13.42 9.66 -1.07
N ASN A 240 13.99 9.03 -0.02
CA ASN A 240 13.59 7.71 0.44
C ASN A 240 12.82 7.81 1.76
N ASP A 241 11.78 7.02 1.89
CA ASP A 241 11.15 6.72 3.16
C ASP A 241 11.96 5.62 3.87
N PRO A 242 12.32 5.78 5.15
CA PRO A 242 13.02 4.73 5.90
C PRO A 242 12.26 3.40 5.98
N LEU A 243 10.95 3.42 5.80
CA LEU A 243 10.07 2.26 5.85
C LEU A 243 9.72 1.71 4.45
N GLU A 244 10.29 2.28 3.38
CA GLU A 244 10.08 1.81 2.02
C GLU A 244 11.40 1.46 1.31
N PHE A 245 11.36 0.44 0.48
CA PHE A 245 12.53 -0.07 -0.25
C PHE A 245 12.84 0.70 -1.54
N ALA A 246 12.02 1.69 -1.89
CA ALA A 246 12.10 2.43 -3.15
C ALA A 246 12.02 3.95 -2.92
N PRO A 247 12.58 4.78 -3.83
CA PRO A 247 12.40 6.22 -3.80
C PRO A 247 10.93 6.63 -3.96
N ILE A 248 10.55 7.78 -3.42
CA ILE A 248 9.20 8.36 -3.49
C ILE A 248 8.62 8.35 -4.91
N SER A 249 9.43 8.72 -5.92
CA SER A 249 8.98 8.70 -7.32
C SER A 249 8.58 7.32 -7.82
N THR A 250 9.25 6.26 -7.36
CA THR A 250 8.91 4.88 -7.72
C THR A 250 7.59 4.48 -7.09
N THR A 251 7.43 4.70 -5.78
CA THR A 251 6.18 4.43 -5.05
C THR A 251 4.99 5.16 -5.68
N ILE A 252 5.14 6.45 -5.98
CA ILE A 252 4.09 7.23 -6.65
C ILE A 252 3.73 6.64 -8.01
N ASN A 253 4.71 6.28 -8.83
CA ASN A 253 4.47 5.69 -10.15
C ASN A 253 3.78 4.34 -10.08
N ASP A 254 4.14 3.52 -9.10
CA ASP A 254 3.50 2.23 -8.86
C ASP A 254 2.03 2.42 -8.47
N ILE A 255 1.73 3.33 -7.55
CA ILE A 255 0.36 3.65 -7.13
C ILE A 255 -0.46 4.23 -8.29
N ILE A 256 0.09 5.16 -9.10
CA ILE A 256 -0.60 5.69 -10.29
C ILE A 256 -1.02 4.55 -11.21
N ARG A 257 -0.11 3.62 -11.52
CA ARG A 257 -0.40 2.46 -12.37
C ARG A 257 -1.42 1.53 -11.72
N SER A 258 -1.28 1.30 -10.42
CA SER A 258 -2.18 0.41 -9.69
C SER A 258 -3.59 0.97 -9.56
N CYS A 259 -3.76 2.28 -9.55
CA CYS A 259 -5.05 2.96 -9.69
C CYS A 259 -5.61 2.95 -11.13
N GLY A 260 -4.91 2.34 -12.10
CA GLY A 260 -5.32 2.34 -13.51
C GLY A 260 -5.04 3.67 -14.23
N GLY A 261 -4.19 4.53 -13.64
CA GLY A 261 -3.77 5.81 -14.21
C GLY A 261 -2.48 5.73 -15.02
N VAL A 262 -2.11 6.88 -15.58
CA VAL A 262 -0.84 7.10 -16.27
C VAL A 262 -0.23 8.41 -15.80
N GLN A 263 1.09 8.43 -15.66
CA GLN A 263 1.79 9.67 -15.34
C GLN A 263 1.78 10.60 -16.55
N ALA A 264 1.36 11.85 -16.33
CA ALA A 264 1.42 12.89 -17.35
C ALA A 264 2.86 13.40 -17.47
N LEU A 265 3.36 13.51 -18.70
CA LEU A 265 4.64 14.15 -18.96
C LEU A 265 4.51 15.67 -18.86
N THR A 266 5.65 16.36 -18.67
CA THR A 266 5.70 17.83 -18.64
C THR A 266 5.04 18.43 -19.90
N GLY A 267 4.14 19.39 -19.70
CA GLY A 267 3.39 20.02 -20.77
C GLY A 267 2.16 19.24 -21.28
N GLN A 268 1.95 18.02 -20.82
CA GLN A 268 0.74 17.28 -21.14
C GLN A 268 -0.42 17.69 -20.22
N ARG A 269 -1.65 17.56 -20.75
CA ARG A 269 -2.86 17.72 -19.94
C ARG A 269 -2.94 16.65 -18.87
N ALA A 270 -3.16 17.04 -17.62
CA ALA A 270 -3.45 16.16 -16.50
C ALA A 270 -4.92 16.26 -16.08
N ASP A 271 -5.49 15.15 -15.60
CA ASP A 271 -6.80 15.12 -14.93
C ASP A 271 -6.64 15.43 -13.43
N ILE A 272 -5.49 15.04 -12.84
CA ILE A 272 -5.12 15.26 -11.45
C ILE A 272 -3.73 15.87 -11.41
N ARG A 273 -3.52 16.89 -10.57
CA ARG A 273 -2.21 17.33 -10.10
C ARG A 273 -2.01 16.87 -8.68
N LEU A 274 -1.09 15.94 -8.50
CA LEU A 274 -0.68 15.42 -7.21
C LEU A 274 0.48 16.27 -6.68
N TYR A 275 0.19 17.08 -5.69
CA TYR A 275 1.16 17.91 -4.98
C TYR A 275 1.78 17.08 -3.85
N VAL A 276 3.07 16.83 -3.95
CA VAL A 276 3.83 16.00 -3.01
C VAL A 276 4.79 16.90 -2.24
N ARG A 277 4.44 17.18 -1.00
CA ARG A 277 5.31 17.91 -0.09
C ARG A 277 6.28 16.93 0.55
N VAL A 278 7.57 17.11 0.32
CA VAL A 278 8.62 16.27 0.89
C VAL A 278 9.30 16.94 2.09
N PRO A 279 9.93 16.18 2.99
CA PRO A 279 10.61 16.73 4.15
C PRO A 279 11.79 17.63 3.75
N ASN A 280 12.16 18.55 4.64
CA ASN A 280 13.30 19.47 4.47
C ASN A 280 13.21 20.35 3.21
N THR A 281 12.02 20.73 2.81
CA THR A 281 11.81 21.74 1.77
C THR A 281 12.20 23.11 2.29
N ALA A 282 13.00 23.87 1.53
CA ALA A 282 13.41 25.21 1.93
C ALA A 282 12.21 26.19 1.97
N PRO A 283 12.21 27.21 2.84
CA PRO A 283 11.07 28.13 2.98
C PRO A 283 10.65 28.82 1.69
N GLY A 284 11.59 29.15 0.79
CA GLY A 284 11.28 29.73 -0.52
C GLY A 284 10.59 28.76 -1.47
N ASP A 285 11.00 27.49 -1.44
CA ASP A 285 10.37 26.42 -2.22
C ASP A 285 8.99 26.09 -1.66
N GLU A 286 8.83 26.06 -0.32
CA GLU A 286 7.53 25.92 0.35
C GLU A 286 6.52 26.96 -0.11
N THR A 287 6.94 28.25 -0.12
CA THR A 287 6.08 29.34 -0.56
C THR A 287 5.69 29.16 -2.03
N THR A 288 6.65 28.82 -2.89
CA THR A 288 6.41 28.58 -4.32
C THR A 288 5.45 27.41 -4.55
N PHE A 289 5.64 26.32 -3.79
CA PHE A 289 4.78 25.15 -3.83
C PHE A 289 3.34 25.46 -3.37
N ALA A 290 3.18 26.14 -2.23
CA ALA A 290 1.88 26.55 -1.71
C ALA A 290 1.15 27.53 -2.65
N ASP A 291 1.88 28.45 -3.29
CA ASP A 291 1.32 29.37 -4.28
C ASP A 291 0.85 28.65 -5.55
N ALA A 292 1.63 27.67 -6.03
CA ALA A 292 1.25 26.87 -7.18
C ALA A 292 0.00 26.02 -6.89
N LEU A 293 -0.01 25.35 -5.74
CA LEU A 293 -1.17 24.58 -5.26
C LEU A 293 -2.42 25.45 -5.14
N ALA A 294 -2.29 26.63 -4.52
CA ALA A 294 -3.43 27.54 -4.35
C ALA A 294 -3.99 28.05 -5.68
N ARG A 295 -3.14 28.40 -6.64
CA ARG A 295 -3.56 28.79 -8.00
C ARG A 295 -4.32 27.67 -8.70
N ASP A 296 -3.81 26.45 -8.64
CA ASP A 296 -4.47 25.31 -9.27
C ASP A 296 -5.80 24.96 -8.59
N ALA A 297 -5.86 25.00 -7.26
CA ALA A 297 -7.10 24.77 -6.52
C ALA A 297 -8.18 25.83 -6.82
N GLN A 298 -7.75 27.06 -7.18
CA GLN A 298 -8.64 28.13 -7.63
C GLN A 298 -8.99 28.04 -9.12
N GLY A 299 -8.33 27.16 -9.89
CA GLY A 299 -8.50 27.05 -11.33
C GLY A 299 -7.91 28.24 -12.12
N ILE A 300 -6.98 29.00 -11.51
CA ILE A 300 -6.38 30.20 -12.13
C ILE A 300 -5.35 29.77 -13.19
N GLY A 301 -5.54 30.23 -14.43
CA GLY A 301 -4.64 29.93 -15.55
C GLY A 301 -4.69 28.49 -16.04
N ALA A 302 -5.64 27.70 -15.57
CA ALA A 302 -5.79 26.31 -15.95
C ALA A 302 -6.51 26.13 -17.28
N MET A 303 -6.23 25.00 -17.94
CA MET A 303 -7.05 24.52 -19.06
C MET A 303 -8.47 24.23 -18.58
N SER A 304 -9.45 24.32 -19.46
CA SER A 304 -10.84 23.99 -19.13
C SER A 304 -11.16 22.53 -19.49
N PRO A 305 -11.64 21.69 -18.58
CA PRO A 305 -11.72 21.91 -17.13
C PRO A 305 -10.33 21.86 -16.46
N PRO A 306 -10.16 22.55 -15.30
CA PRO A 306 -8.92 22.49 -14.54
C PRO A 306 -8.69 21.09 -13.98
N PRO A 307 -7.42 20.65 -13.79
CA PRO A 307 -7.11 19.41 -13.12
C PRO A 307 -7.58 19.45 -11.65
N LEU A 308 -8.00 18.32 -11.12
CA LEU A 308 -8.27 18.18 -9.69
C LEU A 308 -6.94 18.25 -8.92
N THR A 309 -6.87 19.01 -7.85
CA THR A 309 -5.71 19.04 -6.96
C THR A 309 -5.82 17.95 -5.90
N ALA A 310 -4.76 17.14 -5.77
CA ALA A 310 -4.59 16.16 -4.70
C ALA A 310 -3.30 16.51 -3.93
N VAL A 311 -3.28 16.33 -2.62
CA VAL A 311 -2.13 16.67 -1.78
C VAL A 311 -1.68 15.44 -0.98
N ALA A 312 -0.41 15.10 -1.13
CA ALA A 312 0.30 14.12 -0.31
C ALA A 312 1.37 14.87 0.50
N ASP A 313 1.12 15.09 1.78
CA ASP A 313 2.08 15.76 2.66
C ASP A 313 2.94 14.72 3.38
N LEU A 314 4.22 14.65 3.00
CA LEU A 314 5.22 13.72 3.52
C LEU A 314 6.18 14.40 4.51
N SER A 315 5.88 15.58 5.01
CA SER A 315 6.75 16.29 5.95
C SER A 315 7.01 15.52 7.25
N PHE A 316 6.09 14.61 7.63
CA PHE A 316 6.25 13.74 8.80
C PHE A 316 7.45 12.76 8.71
N LEU A 317 8.04 12.56 7.53
CA LEU A 317 9.25 11.74 7.38
C LEU A 317 10.50 12.39 7.99
N ALA A 318 10.44 13.67 8.33
CA ALA A 318 11.46 14.34 9.14
C ALA A 318 11.02 14.33 10.61
N PRO A 319 11.74 13.61 11.51
CA PRO A 319 11.30 13.37 12.89
C PRO A 319 11.07 14.64 13.74
N ASP A 320 11.74 15.74 13.40
CA ASP A 320 11.72 16.98 14.16
C ASP A 320 10.72 18.02 13.64
N ASP A 321 9.86 17.66 12.70
CA ASP A 321 9.15 18.66 11.89
C ASP A 321 7.61 18.63 11.98
N TYR A 322 7.06 18.32 13.13
CA TYR A 322 5.61 18.49 13.37
C TYR A 322 5.11 19.94 13.12
N ALA A 323 5.99 20.94 13.23
CA ALA A 323 5.64 22.32 12.89
C ALA A 323 5.37 22.49 11.40
N GLN A 324 6.13 21.81 10.53
CA GLN A 324 5.92 21.86 9.08
C GLN A 324 4.63 21.14 8.64
N GLN A 325 4.22 20.04 9.28
CA GLN A 325 2.95 19.37 8.94
C GLN A 325 1.76 20.31 9.08
N ARG A 326 1.74 21.11 10.14
CA ARG A 326 0.67 22.10 10.35
C ARG A 326 0.73 23.25 9.37
N GLN A 327 1.92 23.66 8.97
CA GLN A 327 2.14 24.85 8.15
C GLN A 327 1.41 24.80 6.81
N LEU A 328 1.51 23.69 6.06
CA LEU A 328 0.80 23.58 4.78
C LEU A 328 -0.71 23.71 4.96
N THR A 329 -1.27 23.03 5.96
CA THR A 329 -2.70 23.10 6.24
C THR A 329 -3.12 24.53 6.64
N GLU A 330 -2.34 25.19 7.50
CA GLU A 330 -2.57 26.58 7.91
C GLU A 330 -2.47 27.54 6.72
N ASP A 331 -1.51 27.34 5.82
CA ASP A 331 -1.36 28.12 4.59
C ASP A 331 -2.55 27.95 3.63
N LEU A 332 -3.05 26.71 3.46
CA LEU A 332 -4.23 26.45 2.63
C LEU A 332 -5.50 27.10 3.20
N ILE A 333 -5.64 27.09 4.53
CA ILE A 333 -6.75 27.78 5.23
C ILE A 333 -6.61 29.30 5.06
N ALA A 334 -5.43 29.87 5.33
CA ALA A 334 -5.17 31.30 5.19
C ALA A 334 -5.44 31.81 3.76
N ARG A 335 -5.11 31.02 2.75
CA ARG A 335 -5.37 31.31 1.33
C ARG A 335 -6.82 31.01 0.90
N ARG A 336 -7.65 30.47 1.81
CA ARG A 336 -9.06 30.10 1.56
C ARG A 336 -9.23 29.09 0.42
N VAL A 337 -8.30 28.12 0.30
CA VAL A 337 -8.33 27.08 -0.74
C VAL A 337 -8.46 25.66 -0.18
N ALA A 338 -8.41 25.46 1.13
CA ALA A 338 -8.53 24.14 1.75
C ALA A 338 -9.77 23.37 1.26
N GLY A 339 -10.94 23.99 1.23
CA GLY A 339 -12.18 23.38 0.73
C GLY A 339 -12.25 23.25 -0.83
N ARG A 340 -11.19 23.57 -1.55
CA ARG A 340 -11.09 23.42 -3.02
C ARG A 340 -10.11 22.33 -3.43
N VAL A 341 -9.33 21.83 -2.46
CA VAL A 341 -8.46 20.68 -2.66
C VAL A 341 -9.34 19.44 -2.79
N GLY A 342 -9.10 18.65 -3.82
CA GLY A 342 -9.93 17.48 -4.13
C GLY A 342 -9.65 16.27 -3.23
N SER A 343 -8.44 16.21 -2.63
CA SER A 343 -8.05 15.22 -1.64
C SER A 343 -6.80 15.66 -0.89
N PHE A 344 -6.66 15.21 0.36
CA PHE A 344 -5.50 15.49 1.21
C PHE A 344 -5.19 14.28 2.08
N ALA A 345 -3.92 13.87 2.14
CA ALA A 345 -3.45 12.86 3.09
C ALA A 345 -2.06 13.20 3.61
N SER A 346 -1.80 12.81 4.88
CA SER A 346 -0.50 12.94 5.54
C SER A 346 -0.43 11.94 6.70
N TRP A 347 0.12 10.74 6.44
CA TRP A 347 0.22 9.73 7.50
C TRP A 347 1.16 8.56 7.12
N ASN A 348 1.83 8.01 8.13
CA ASN A 348 2.59 6.78 8.20
C ASN A 348 3.76 6.67 7.19
N THR A 349 3.51 6.31 5.92
CA THR A 349 4.52 6.14 4.87
C THR A 349 4.15 6.89 3.60
N VAL A 350 5.06 6.92 2.62
CA VAL A 350 4.76 7.48 1.29
C VAL A 350 3.61 6.74 0.63
N ALA A 351 3.65 5.42 0.64
CA ALA A 351 2.61 4.58 0.04
C ALA A 351 1.25 4.83 0.70
N ASN A 352 1.19 4.86 2.04
CA ASN A 352 -0.05 5.14 2.76
C ASN A 352 -0.61 6.52 2.42
N THR A 353 0.23 7.54 2.37
CA THR A 353 -0.18 8.91 2.10
C THR A 353 -0.64 9.08 0.65
N VAL A 354 0.18 8.68 -0.32
CA VAL A 354 -0.15 8.79 -1.74
C VAL A 354 -1.31 7.86 -2.11
N GLY A 355 -1.29 6.63 -1.57
CA GLY A 355 -2.34 5.64 -1.77
C GLY A 355 -3.66 5.95 -1.05
N THR A 356 -3.73 7.04 -0.29
CA THR A 356 -4.96 7.66 0.21
C THR A 356 -5.36 8.83 -0.69
N ALA A 357 -4.48 9.81 -0.85
CA ALA A 357 -4.80 11.05 -1.58
C ALA A 357 -5.17 10.81 -3.05
N LEU A 358 -4.40 10.00 -3.76
CA LEU A 358 -4.66 9.75 -5.18
C LEU A 358 -5.92 8.93 -5.45
N PRO A 359 -6.19 7.81 -4.76
CA PRO A 359 -7.45 7.09 -4.87
C PRO A 359 -8.69 7.94 -4.60
N GLU A 360 -8.65 8.79 -3.58
CA GLU A 360 -9.76 9.72 -3.29
C GLU A 360 -10.00 10.68 -4.44
N ALA A 361 -8.95 11.32 -4.97
CA ALA A 361 -9.07 12.20 -6.13
C ALA A 361 -9.64 11.48 -7.37
N ILE A 362 -9.23 10.23 -7.61
CA ILE A 362 -9.78 9.40 -8.69
C ILE A 362 -11.25 9.08 -8.45
N ALA A 363 -11.64 8.77 -7.21
CA ALA A 363 -13.03 8.51 -6.85
C ALA A 363 -13.92 9.75 -7.08
N VAL A 364 -13.43 10.95 -6.73
CA VAL A 364 -14.11 12.21 -7.03
C VAL A 364 -14.34 12.38 -8.53
N LEU A 365 -13.30 12.16 -9.35
CA LEU A 365 -13.42 12.29 -10.81
C LEU A 365 -14.35 11.22 -11.41
N ALA A 366 -14.24 9.98 -10.93
CA ALA A 366 -15.12 8.89 -11.35
C ALA A 366 -16.59 9.19 -11.00
N GLY A 367 -16.85 9.63 -9.77
CA GLY A 367 -18.18 10.02 -9.32
C GLY A 367 -18.79 11.16 -10.14
N ARG A 368 -17.98 12.18 -10.50
CA ARG A 368 -18.41 13.27 -11.39
C ARG A 368 -18.77 12.74 -12.78
N ARG A 369 -18.01 11.82 -13.37
CA ARG A 369 -18.27 11.21 -14.67
C ARG A 369 -19.50 10.31 -14.68
N LEU A 370 -19.74 9.62 -13.56
CA LEU A 370 -20.90 8.73 -13.39
C LEU A 370 -22.16 9.46 -12.92
N GLY A 371 -22.06 10.76 -12.57
CA GLY A 371 -23.19 11.53 -12.04
C GLY A 371 -23.58 11.15 -10.61
N THR A 372 -22.69 10.51 -9.87
CA THR A 372 -22.91 10.03 -8.48
C THR A 372 -22.15 10.85 -7.44
N TYR A 373 -21.36 11.85 -7.84
CA TYR A 373 -20.60 12.68 -6.93
C TYR A 373 -21.49 13.59 -6.09
N ASP A 374 -21.38 13.51 -4.78
CA ASP A 374 -22.03 14.41 -3.83
C ASP A 374 -20.98 15.31 -3.15
N ALA A 375 -20.97 16.59 -3.52
CA ALA A 375 -20.04 17.57 -2.98
C ALA A 375 -20.27 17.85 -1.49
N ARG A 376 -21.49 17.65 -0.96
CA ARG A 376 -21.77 17.85 0.48
C ARG A 376 -21.24 16.70 1.30
N ALA A 377 -21.43 15.46 0.84
CA ALA A 377 -20.83 14.29 1.47
C ALA A 377 -19.30 14.40 1.48
N HIS A 378 -18.67 14.80 0.37
CA HIS A 378 -17.22 14.97 0.28
C HIS A 378 -16.68 16.07 1.20
N ALA A 379 -17.42 17.14 1.46
CA ALA A 379 -16.99 18.23 2.33
C ALA A 379 -17.11 17.91 3.84
N THR A 380 -17.68 16.77 4.20
CA THR A 380 -17.83 16.33 5.60
C THR A 380 -16.75 15.37 6.06
N PHE A 381 -15.90 14.90 5.17
CA PHE A 381 -14.71 14.09 5.44
C PHE A 381 -13.44 14.91 5.30
#